data_623553204d28d5afe42889dacb0ba08c
#
_entry.id   623553204d28d5afe42889dacb0ba08c
#
_cell.length_a   1.000
_cell.length_b   1.000
_cell.length_c   1.000
_cell.angle_alpha   90.00
_cell.angle_beta   90.00
_cell.angle_gamma   90.00
#
_symmetry.space_group_name_H-M   'P 1'
#
loop_
_entity.id
_entity.type
_entity.pdbx_description
1 polymer ?
#
loop_
_entity_poly.entity_id
_entity_poly.type
_entity_poly.pdbx_seq_one_letter_code
_entity_poly.pdbx_strand_id
1 'polypeptide(L)'
;MILAFLAAILYYLISTYHISLWYVLLAGVVLGVVFGKVFCRWVCPLGLMMEFIMGSNPDSKLKAMYQYHKIGCPIAWISGWLNKYSFFRIKVNNDTCKNCGICDKECYIVAMEPAKFSLYKPKLERPGDSYTCSKCLKCVANCPNGSLTYKV
;
A
#
# COMPACT_ATOMS: atom_id res chain seq x y z
N MET A 1 -14.20 -8.07 7.66
CA MET A 1 -15.62 -7.73 7.75
C MET A 1 -15.88 -6.22 7.80
N ILE A 2 -15.29 -5.45 8.72
CA ILE A 2 -15.52 -3.98 8.83
C ILE A 2 -15.21 -3.24 7.53
N LEU A 3 -14.12 -3.56 6.86
CA LEU A 3 -13.71 -2.94 5.58
C LEU A 3 -14.67 -3.25 4.43
N ALA A 4 -15.20 -4.46 4.37
CA ALA A 4 -16.20 -4.83 3.36
C ALA A 4 -17.51 -4.06 3.58
N PHE A 5 -17.89 -3.85 4.85
CA PHE A 5 -19.06 -3.07 5.21
C PHE A 5 -18.89 -1.59 4.86
N LEU A 6 -17.72 -1.00 5.14
CA LEU A 6 -17.39 0.37 4.75
C LEU A 6 -17.38 0.56 3.23
N ALA A 7 -16.83 -0.40 2.49
CA ALA A 7 -16.83 -0.36 1.04
C ALA A 7 -18.25 -0.47 0.44
N ALA A 8 -19.11 -1.30 1.03
CA ALA A 8 -20.52 -1.41 0.63
C ALA A 8 -21.31 -0.13 0.94
N ILE A 9 -21.08 0.49 2.09
CA ILE A 9 -21.69 1.77 2.46
C ILE A 9 -21.24 2.85 1.47
N LEU A 10 -19.95 2.94 1.18
CA LEU A 10 -19.41 3.93 0.25
C LEU A 10 -20.02 3.75 -1.17
N TYR A 11 -20.10 2.51 -1.64
CA TYR A 11 -20.74 2.19 -2.91
C TYR A 11 -22.21 2.60 -2.93
N TYR A 12 -22.95 2.28 -1.87
CA TYR A 12 -24.35 2.66 -1.70
C TYR A 12 -24.53 4.19 -1.72
N LEU A 13 -23.70 4.93 -0.99
CA LEU A 13 -23.73 6.39 -0.95
C LEU A 13 -23.45 6.98 -2.35
N ILE A 14 -22.43 6.50 -3.05
CA ILE A 14 -22.09 6.98 -4.39
C ILE A 14 -23.24 6.71 -5.37
N SER A 15 -23.86 5.53 -5.29
CA SER A 15 -24.98 5.14 -6.15
C SER A 15 -26.25 5.94 -5.87
N THR A 16 -26.57 6.16 -4.59
CA THR A 16 -27.82 6.83 -4.18
C THR A 16 -27.78 8.35 -4.38
N TYR A 17 -26.64 8.96 -4.12
CA TYR A 17 -26.50 10.43 -4.22
C TYR A 17 -25.93 10.89 -5.56
N HIS A 18 -25.73 10.00 -6.51
CA HIS A 18 -25.14 10.32 -7.83
C HIS A 18 -23.88 11.20 -7.71
N ILE A 19 -23.04 10.90 -6.72
CA ILE A 19 -21.82 11.67 -6.45
C ILE A 19 -20.93 11.59 -7.69
N SER A 20 -20.60 12.75 -8.27
CA SER A 20 -19.75 12.82 -9.44
C SER A 20 -18.40 12.13 -9.17
N LEU A 21 -17.93 11.37 -10.12
CA LEU A 21 -16.63 10.66 -10.08
C LEU A 21 -15.47 11.60 -9.71
N TRP A 22 -15.60 12.89 -9.99
CA TRP A 22 -14.64 13.92 -9.65
C TRP A 22 -14.43 14.09 -8.13
N TYR A 23 -15.48 14.00 -7.32
CA TYR A 23 -15.35 14.07 -5.87
C TYR A 23 -14.62 12.86 -5.30
N VAL A 24 -14.86 11.67 -5.86
CA VAL A 24 -14.15 10.43 -5.46
C VAL A 24 -12.67 10.54 -5.83
N LEU A 25 -12.37 11.07 -7.00
CA LEU A 25 -11.00 11.30 -7.46
C LEU A 25 -10.30 12.33 -6.57
N LEU A 26 -10.95 13.44 -6.25
CA LEU A 26 -10.42 14.48 -5.39
C LEU A 26 -10.15 13.96 -3.98
N ALA A 27 -11.09 13.22 -3.40
CA ALA A 27 -10.90 12.55 -2.11
C ALA A 27 -9.71 11.57 -2.15
N GLY A 28 -9.58 10.80 -3.24
CA GLY A 28 -8.44 9.89 -3.46
C GLY A 28 -7.10 10.62 -3.52
N VAL A 29 -7.05 11.79 -4.16
CA VAL A 29 -5.85 12.64 -4.23
C VAL A 29 -5.50 13.19 -2.85
N VAL A 30 -6.46 13.77 -2.13
CA VAL A 30 -6.24 14.32 -0.77
C VAL A 30 -5.73 13.25 0.18
N LEU A 31 -6.38 12.07 0.20
CA LEU A 31 -5.93 10.93 1.00
C LEU A 31 -4.55 10.42 0.54
N GLY A 32 -4.28 10.50 -0.76
CA GLY A 32 -2.97 10.16 -1.33
C GLY A 32 -1.85 11.07 -0.86
N VAL A 33 -2.10 12.37 -0.72
CA VAL A 33 -1.14 13.34 -0.18
C VAL A 33 -0.86 13.07 1.30
N VAL A 34 -1.90 12.79 2.09
CA VAL A 34 -1.77 12.59 3.54
C VAL A 34 -1.12 11.24 3.85
N PHE A 35 -1.73 10.16 3.40
CA PHE A 35 -1.37 8.80 3.79
C PHE A 35 -0.59 8.03 2.70
N GLY A 36 -0.45 8.57 1.51
CA GLY A 36 0.08 7.86 0.36
C GLY A 36 -0.93 6.86 -0.21
N LYS A 37 -0.43 5.76 -0.80
CA LYS A 37 -1.26 4.76 -1.51
C LYS A 37 -2.11 3.87 -0.59
N VAL A 38 -2.50 4.37 0.59
CA VAL A 38 -3.35 3.65 1.56
C VAL A 38 -4.78 3.53 1.05
N PHE A 39 -5.31 4.57 0.39
CA PHE A 39 -6.68 4.59 -0.12
C PHE A 39 -7.01 3.36 -0.97
N CYS A 40 -6.14 3.01 -1.92
CA CYS A 40 -6.38 1.90 -2.85
C CYS A 40 -6.46 0.54 -2.17
N ARG A 41 -5.88 0.41 -0.97
CA ARG A 41 -5.85 -0.86 -0.25
C ARG A 41 -6.97 -0.97 0.79
N TRP A 42 -7.24 0.11 1.51
CA TRP A 42 -8.07 0.09 2.71
C TRP A 42 -9.48 0.63 2.52
N VAL A 43 -9.68 1.50 1.52
CA VAL A 43 -10.94 2.22 1.31
C VAL A 43 -11.59 1.87 -0.03
N CYS A 44 -10.79 1.63 -1.07
CA CYS A 44 -11.33 1.40 -2.41
C CYS A 44 -12.04 0.04 -2.50
N PRO A 45 -13.34 0.00 -2.85
CA PRO A 45 -14.10 -1.25 -2.96
C PRO A 45 -13.54 -2.18 -4.05
N LEU A 46 -13.06 -1.64 -5.16
CA LEU A 46 -12.42 -2.43 -6.23
C LEU A 46 -11.10 -3.05 -5.75
N GLY A 47 -10.30 -2.29 -4.99
CA GLY A 47 -9.06 -2.81 -4.41
C GLY A 47 -9.30 -3.94 -3.42
N LEU A 48 -10.35 -3.81 -2.59
CA LEU A 48 -10.75 -4.84 -1.64
C LEU A 48 -11.28 -6.10 -2.34
N MET A 49 -12.14 -5.92 -3.35
CA MET A 49 -12.71 -7.02 -4.12
C MET A 49 -11.63 -7.83 -4.86
N MET A 50 -10.67 -7.13 -5.48
CA MET A 50 -9.53 -7.78 -6.12
C MET A 50 -8.60 -8.48 -5.12
N GLU A 51 -8.43 -7.92 -3.93
CA GLU A 51 -7.64 -8.58 -2.88
C GLU A 51 -8.34 -9.84 -2.34
N PHE A 52 -9.67 -9.83 -2.27
CA PHE A 52 -10.46 -10.99 -1.88
C PHE A 52 -10.35 -12.11 -2.94
N ILE A 53 -10.54 -11.78 -4.22
CA ILE A 53 -10.42 -12.74 -5.33
C ILE A 53 -9.00 -13.32 -5.40
N MET A 54 -7.98 -12.46 -5.31
CA MET A 54 -6.58 -12.89 -5.34
C MET A 54 -6.15 -13.57 -4.03
N GLY A 55 -6.79 -13.23 -2.91
CA GLY A 55 -6.53 -13.86 -1.60
C GLY A 55 -6.96 -15.31 -1.54
N SER A 56 -7.97 -15.69 -2.31
CA SER A 56 -8.46 -17.08 -2.45
C SER A 56 -7.56 -17.93 -3.38
N ASN A 57 -6.63 -17.29 -4.09
CA ASN A 57 -5.74 -17.99 -5.02
C ASN A 57 -4.45 -18.41 -4.29
N PRO A 58 -4.04 -19.70 -4.34
CA PRO A 58 -2.86 -20.19 -3.66
C PRO A 58 -1.54 -19.63 -4.23
N ASP A 59 -1.59 -19.01 -5.41
CA ASP A 59 -0.39 -18.54 -6.12
C ASP A 59 0.07 -17.17 -5.58
N SER A 60 1.02 -17.22 -4.64
CA SER A 60 1.59 -16.03 -4.01
C SER A 60 2.30 -15.09 -5.01
N LYS A 61 2.83 -15.63 -6.12
CA LYS A 61 3.49 -14.86 -7.17
C LYS A 61 2.52 -13.99 -7.93
N LEU A 62 1.35 -14.52 -8.31
CA LEU A 62 0.30 -13.77 -9.01
C LEU A 62 -0.21 -12.61 -8.15
N LYS A 63 -0.42 -12.85 -6.85
CA LYS A 63 -0.81 -11.82 -5.89
C LYS A 63 0.24 -10.72 -5.76
N ALA A 64 1.51 -11.08 -5.67
CA ALA A 64 2.62 -10.13 -5.60
C ALA A 64 2.69 -9.30 -6.88
N MET A 65 2.58 -9.92 -8.05
CA MET A 65 2.62 -9.26 -9.35
C MET A 65 1.44 -8.28 -9.54
N TYR A 66 0.23 -8.66 -9.13
CA TYR A 66 -0.93 -7.75 -9.15
C TYR A 66 -0.72 -6.55 -8.23
N GLN A 67 -0.26 -6.78 -7.00
CA GLN A 67 0.00 -5.69 -6.05
C GLN A 67 1.13 -4.76 -6.52
N TYR A 68 2.11 -5.30 -7.22
CA TYR A 68 3.21 -4.53 -7.79
C TYR A 68 2.74 -3.61 -8.91
N HIS A 69 2.04 -4.13 -9.88
CA HIS A 69 1.66 -3.37 -11.07
C HIS A 69 0.42 -2.49 -10.88
N LYS A 70 -0.62 -2.95 -10.19
CA LYS A 70 -1.93 -2.26 -10.02
C LYS A 70 -2.39 -1.50 -11.28
N ILE A 71 -2.33 -2.20 -12.42
CA ILE A 71 -2.59 -1.66 -13.73
C ILE A 71 -4.08 -1.30 -13.85
N GLY A 72 -4.39 -0.13 -14.42
CA GLY A 72 -5.73 0.23 -14.88
C GLY A 72 -6.51 1.21 -14.00
N CYS A 73 -5.98 1.65 -12.86
CA CYS A 73 -6.67 2.63 -12.02
C CYS A 73 -5.91 3.97 -11.94
N PRO A 74 -6.47 5.09 -12.45
CA PRO A 74 -5.82 6.40 -12.41
C PRO A 74 -5.55 6.89 -10.98
N ILE A 75 -6.44 6.57 -10.02
CA ILE A 75 -6.24 6.90 -8.60
C ILE A 75 -5.01 6.17 -8.04
N ALA A 76 -4.79 4.92 -8.45
CA ALA A 76 -3.61 4.17 -8.04
C ALA A 76 -2.31 4.77 -8.60
N TRP A 77 -2.37 5.37 -9.78
CA TRP A 77 -1.22 6.04 -10.39
C TRP A 77 -0.89 7.34 -9.66
N ILE A 78 -1.89 8.20 -9.47
CA ILE A 78 -1.72 9.48 -8.77
C ILE A 78 -1.23 9.24 -7.34
N SER A 79 -1.89 8.37 -6.59
CA SER A 79 -1.50 8.07 -5.20
C SER A 79 -0.15 7.35 -5.10
N GLY A 80 0.23 6.56 -6.12
CA GLY A 80 1.56 5.96 -6.22
C GLY A 80 2.65 7.00 -6.42
N TRP A 81 2.42 7.98 -7.27
CA TRP A 81 3.34 9.11 -7.46
C TRP A 81 3.47 9.96 -6.19
N LEU A 82 2.36 10.17 -5.49
CA LEU A 82 2.32 10.91 -4.23
C LEU A 82 2.96 10.15 -3.04
N ASN A 83 3.23 8.87 -3.16
CA ASN A 83 3.85 8.08 -2.09
C ASN A 83 5.16 8.69 -1.57
N LYS A 84 5.96 9.26 -2.47
CA LYS A 84 7.23 9.92 -2.14
C LYS A 84 7.03 11.20 -1.34
N TYR A 85 5.90 11.89 -1.56
CA TYR A 85 5.61 13.20 -0.95
C TYR A 85 4.61 13.10 0.21
N SER A 86 4.09 11.91 0.50
CA SER A 86 3.10 11.73 1.56
C SER A 86 3.68 12.04 2.95
N PHE A 87 2.86 12.63 3.81
CA PHE A 87 3.25 12.98 5.18
C PHE A 87 3.61 11.74 5.99
N PHE A 88 2.78 10.69 5.90
CA PHE A 88 3.04 9.43 6.60
C PHE A 88 3.98 8.52 5.81
N ARG A 89 5.12 8.19 6.39
CA ARG A 89 6.16 7.35 5.79
C ARG A 89 6.57 6.20 6.68
N ILE A 90 7.07 5.15 6.05
CA ILE A 90 7.71 4.04 6.75
C ILE A 90 9.16 4.47 7.06
N LYS A 91 9.43 4.70 8.33
CA LYS A 91 10.77 5.06 8.82
C LYS A 91 11.42 3.86 9.48
N VAL A 92 12.72 3.73 9.29
CA VAL A 92 13.57 2.70 9.92
C VAL A 92 14.39 3.36 10.99
N ASN A 93 14.32 2.86 12.21
CA ASN A 93 15.25 3.24 13.27
C ASN A 93 16.45 2.29 13.19
N ASN A 94 17.59 2.84 12.79
CA ASN A 94 18.82 2.06 12.62
C ASN A 94 19.39 1.55 13.95
N ASP A 95 19.13 2.25 15.06
CA ASP A 95 19.66 1.89 16.38
C ASP A 95 19.04 0.60 16.93
N THR A 96 17.75 0.38 16.60
CA THR A 96 17.01 -0.82 17.03
C THR A 96 17.00 -1.92 15.98
N CYS A 97 17.45 -1.63 14.74
CA CYS A 97 17.43 -2.57 13.63
C CYS A 97 18.57 -3.59 13.74
N LYS A 98 18.21 -4.86 13.89
CA LYS A 98 19.16 -5.99 13.93
C LYS A 98 19.51 -6.57 12.56
N ASN A 99 19.09 -5.95 11.45
CA ASN A 99 19.33 -6.39 10.08
C ASN A 99 18.91 -7.85 9.82
N CYS A 100 17.85 -8.32 10.49
CA CYS A 100 17.39 -9.71 10.39
C CYS A 100 16.74 -10.08 9.04
N GLY A 101 16.38 -9.09 8.21
CA GLY A 101 15.85 -9.28 6.87
C GLY A 101 14.40 -9.79 6.79
N ILE A 102 13.68 -9.93 7.90
CA ILE A 102 12.28 -10.39 7.91
C ILE A 102 11.39 -9.41 7.14
N CYS A 103 11.61 -8.09 7.32
CA CYS A 103 10.86 -7.06 6.63
C CYS A 103 10.97 -7.16 5.09
N ASP A 104 12.14 -7.54 4.57
CA ASP A 104 12.37 -7.71 3.14
C ASP A 104 11.66 -8.97 2.61
N LYS A 105 11.64 -10.06 3.38
CA LYS A 105 10.92 -11.30 3.00
C LYS A 105 9.41 -11.08 2.91
N GLU A 106 8.85 -10.26 3.79
CA GLU A 106 7.42 -9.95 3.82
C GLU A 106 7.01 -8.89 2.79
N CYS A 107 7.97 -8.18 2.21
CA CYS A 107 7.72 -7.12 1.24
C CYS A 107 7.66 -7.67 -0.19
N TYR A 108 6.46 -7.62 -0.80
CA TYR A 108 6.28 -8.07 -2.19
C TYR A 108 7.10 -7.25 -3.20
N ILE A 109 7.46 -6.00 -2.91
CA ILE A 109 8.30 -5.17 -3.79
C ILE A 109 9.73 -5.72 -3.81
N VAL A 110 10.27 -5.99 -2.62
CA VAL A 110 11.61 -6.58 -2.50
C VAL A 110 11.65 -7.98 -3.11
N ALA A 111 10.56 -8.76 -2.94
CA ALA A 111 10.47 -10.08 -3.56
C ALA A 111 10.50 -10.04 -5.10
N MET A 112 9.97 -8.97 -5.72
CA MET A 112 9.98 -8.77 -7.17
C MET A 112 11.31 -8.21 -7.68
N GLU A 113 11.90 -7.25 -6.97
CA GLU A 113 13.14 -6.58 -7.35
C GLU A 113 14.14 -6.50 -6.18
N PRO A 114 14.75 -7.63 -5.77
CA PRO A 114 15.64 -7.68 -4.60
C PRO A 114 16.96 -6.94 -4.80
N ALA A 115 17.37 -6.71 -6.06
CA ALA A 115 18.57 -5.97 -6.38
C ALA A 115 18.42 -4.46 -6.19
N LYS A 116 17.19 -3.94 -6.29
CA LYS A 116 16.91 -2.50 -6.25
C LYS A 116 16.42 -2.04 -4.89
N PHE A 117 15.56 -2.83 -4.25
CA PHE A 117 14.87 -2.43 -3.03
C PHE A 117 15.29 -3.22 -1.80
N SER A 118 15.41 -2.52 -0.67
CA SER A 118 15.53 -3.12 0.66
C SER A 118 15.04 -2.15 1.72
N LEU A 119 14.50 -2.68 2.82
CA LEU A 119 14.05 -1.88 3.96
C LEU A 119 15.17 -1.56 4.93
N TYR A 120 16.17 -2.44 5.08
CA TYR A 120 17.24 -2.29 6.06
C TYR A 120 18.61 -1.95 5.46
N LYS A 121 18.84 -2.23 4.17
CA LYS A 121 20.13 -1.93 3.52
C LYS A 121 20.19 -0.47 3.09
N PRO A 122 21.14 0.34 3.61
CA PRO A 122 21.18 1.78 3.32
C PRO A 122 21.56 2.14 1.88
N LYS A 123 22.17 1.21 1.14
CA LYS A 123 22.59 1.42 -0.25
C LYS A 123 21.49 1.23 -1.29
N LEU A 124 20.36 0.61 -0.90
CA LEU A 124 19.25 0.32 -1.78
C LEU A 124 18.08 1.27 -1.56
N GLU A 125 17.22 1.39 -2.58
CA GLU A 125 16.03 2.24 -2.49
C GLU A 125 15.03 1.67 -1.47
N ARG A 126 14.37 2.55 -0.73
CA ARG A 126 13.34 2.16 0.23
C ARG A 126 12.04 1.85 -0.49
N PRO A 127 11.47 0.64 -0.33
CA PRO A 127 10.20 0.29 -0.96
C PRO A 127 9.05 1.22 -0.56
N GLY A 128 9.09 1.81 0.65
CA GLY A 128 8.05 2.70 1.17
C GLY A 128 7.84 3.98 0.36
N ASP A 129 8.89 4.45 -0.31
CA ASP A 129 8.87 5.65 -1.15
C ASP A 129 8.62 5.31 -2.64
N SER A 130 8.59 4.02 -2.97
CA SER A 130 8.36 3.56 -4.33
C SER A 130 6.90 3.76 -4.74
N TYR A 131 6.71 4.06 -6.04
CA TYR A 131 5.41 4.11 -6.70
C TYR A 131 4.56 2.85 -6.46
N THR A 132 5.19 1.69 -6.41
CA THR A 132 4.54 0.39 -6.29
C THR A 132 4.09 0.05 -4.88
N CYS A 133 4.62 0.75 -3.85
CA CYS A 133 4.27 0.48 -2.46
C CYS A 133 2.81 0.83 -2.15
N SER A 134 2.02 -0.15 -1.75
CA SER A 134 0.62 0.04 -1.33
C SER A 134 0.48 0.37 0.16
N LYS A 135 1.58 0.60 0.86
CA LYS A 135 1.62 0.85 2.32
C LYS A 135 0.77 -0.18 3.10
N CYS A 136 0.97 -1.45 2.78
CA CYS A 136 0.26 -2.57 3.41
C CYS A 136 0.68 -2.82 4.87
N LEU A 137 1.75 -2.18 5.33
CA LEU A 137 2.31 -2.23 6.67
C LEU A 137 2.74 -3.63 7.17
N LYS A 138 2.77 -4.64 6.32
CA LYS A 138 3.25 -5.99 6.70
C LYS A 138 4.68 -5.97 7.23
N CYS A 139 5.56 -5.17 6.61
CA CYS A 139 6.93 -4.99 7.06
C CYS A 139 7.01 -4.37 8.45
N VAL A 140 6.08 -3.47 8.80
CA VAL A 140 5.99 -2.86 10.13
C VAL A 140 5.45 -3.86 11.15
N ALA A 141 4.35 -4.56 10.81
CA ALA A 141 3.69 -5.51 11.69
C ALA A 141 4.59 -6.72 12.04
N ASN A 142 5.39 -7.19 11.08
CA ASN A 142 6.25 -8.37 11.24
C ASN A 142 7.68 -8.02 11.71
N CYS A 143 7.95 -6.76 12.05
CA CYS A 143 9.25 -6.36 12.58
C CYS A 143 9.38 -6.77 14.06
N PRO A 144 10.23 -7.75 14.43
CA PRO A 144 10.30 -8.27 15.81
C PRO A 144 10.81 -7.24 16.81
N ASN A 145 11.61 -6.27 16.35
CA ASN A 145 12.20 -5.25 17.21
C ASN A 145 11.45 -3.90 17.17
N GLY A 146 10.34 -3.80 16.44
CA GLY A 146 9.63 -2.55 16.27
C GLY A 146 10.44 -1.42 15.61
N SER A 147 11.52 -1.78 14.89
CA SER A 147 12.42 -0.80 14.26
C SER A 147 11.79 -0.07 13.09
N LEU A 148 10.72 -0.63 12.52
CA LEU A 148 9.94 -0.03 11.44
C LEU A 148 8.71 0.65 12.03
N THR A 149 8.54 1.93 11.73
CA THR A 149 7.39 2.72 12.19
C THR A 149 6.74 3.45 11.03
N TYR A 150 5.41 3.58 11.09
CA TYR A 150 4.64 4.39 10.15
C TYR A 150 4.27 5.69 10.83
N LYS A 151 5.01 6.74 10.54
CA LYS A 151 4.91 8.06 11.20
C LYS A 151 5.08 9.19 10.19
N VAL A 152 4.68 10.38 10.61
CA VAL A 152 4.95 11.66 9.95
C VAL A 152 6.44 11.98 9.93
#